data_252cf8a1a42efed7aa2c87ea1c663cad
#
_entry.id   252cf8a1a42efed7aa2c87ea1c663cad
#
_cell.length_a   1.000
_cell.length_b   1.000
_cell.length_c   1.000
_cell.angle_alpha   90.00
_cell.angle_beta   90.00
_cell.angle_gamma   90.00
#
_symmetry.space_group_name_H-M   'P 1'
#
loop_
_entity.id
_entity.type
_entity.pdbx_description
1 polymer ?
#
loop_
_entity_poly.entity_id
_entity_poly.type
_entity_poly.pdbx_seq_one_letter_code
_entity_poly.pdbx_strand_id
1 'polypeptide(L)'
;MLEQEHLLSKQEGAKKASERLQQNLADKLKSQGLKLPLYPTPQIIERAREVMGGIDFDPTSDPVQQVLVNATSIPSIEINPLQEHWHGNVWVSPKGAVRNSRLWFNKTINEYRNGHINSFVFFTSASELVRASPVIWDYPVCIPFKRIKQLKATTAGFEPVCPSTWNAIVYGPPLEQIISSIDKVSLFYNSFRDIGRIIYNEFAGDSWNKDLEYYDQQRGQL
;
A
#
# COMPACT_ATOMS: atom_id res chain seq x y z
N MET A 1 -27.53 -24.74 14.11
CA MET A 1 -28.39 -23.56 14.18
C MET A 1 -27.84 -22.50 15.11
N LEU A 2 -27.63 -22.76 16.40
CA LEU A 2 -27.10 -21.78 17.38
C LEU A 2 -25.72 -21.19 17.03
N GLU A 3 -24.78 -21.94 16.41
CA GLU A 3 -23.47 -21.43 15.97
C GLU A 3 -23.56 -20.45 14.80
N GLN A 4 -24.47 -20.70 13.86
CA GLN A 4 -24.69 -19.78 12.74
C GLN A 4 -25.32 -18.46 13.17
N GLU A 5 -26.28 -18.49 14.11
CA GLU A 5 -26.84 -17.27 14.68
C GLU A 5 -25.83 -16.45 15.47
N HIS A 6 -24.95 -17.13 16.21
CA HIS A 6 -23.86 -16.46 16.93
C HIS A 6 -22.82 -15.82 15.99
N LEU A 7 -22.51 -16.48 14.87
CA LEU A 7 -21.60 -15.94 13.84
C LEU A 7 -22.19 -14.72 13.14
N LEU A 8 -23.48 -14.78 12.79
CA LEU A 8 -24.22 -13.66 12.19
C LEU A 8 -24.30 -12.46 13.14
N SER A 9 -24.58 -12.70 14.42
CA SER A 9 -24.61 -11.64 15.45
C SER A 9 -23.25 -10.96 15.62
N LYS A 10 -22.14 -11.71 15.60
CA LYS A 10 -20.78 -11.14 15.62
C LYS A 10 -20.47 -10.32 14.38
N GLN A 11 -20.87 -10.78 13.20
CA GLN A 11 -20.68 -10.06 11.95
C GLN A 11 -21.49 -8.75 11.92
N GLU A 12 -22.73 -8.76 12.37
CA GLU A 12 -23.53 -7.54 12.50
C GLU A 12 -22.99 -6.57 13.54
N GLY A 13 -22.46 -7.06 14.66
CA GLY A 13 -21.82 -6.25 15.68
C GLY A 13 -20.56 -5.56 15.15
N ALA A 14 -19.71 -6.30 14.43
CA ALA A 14 -18.50 -5.76 13.78
C ALA A 14 -18.86 -4.72 12.70
N LYS A 15 -19.89 -4.96 11.90
CA LYS A 15 -20.39 -4.03 10.90
C LYS A 15 -20.85 -2.71 11.53
N LYS A 16 -21.70 -2.78 12.57
CA LYS A 16 -22.17 -1.59 13.30
C LYS A 16 -21.04 -0.80 13.97
N ALA A 17 -20.04 -1.50 14.52
CA ALA A 17 -18.87 -0.85 15.12
C ALA A 17 -18.04 -0.12 14.05
N SER A 18 -17.84 -0.73 12.89
CA SER A 18 -17.15 -0.10 11.73
C SER A 18 -17.92 1.13 11.23
N GLU A 19 -19.24 1.06 11.10
CA GLU A 19 -20.06 2.20 10.68
C GLU A 19 -19.99 3.37 11.65
N ARG A 20 -19.99 3.12 12.97
CA ARG A 20 -19.81 4.16 14.00
C ARG A 20 -18.43 4.81 13.95
N LEU A 21 -17.38 4.01 13.76
CA LEU A 21 -16.00 4.54 13.61
C LEU A 21 -15.86 5.41 12.36
N GLN A 22 -16.44 4.98 11.24
CA GLN A 22 -16.47 5.75 10.00
C GLN A 22 -17.19 7.09 10.18
N GLN A 23 -18.35 7.08 10.86
CA GLN A 23 -19.11 8.29 11.15
C GLN A 23 -18.29 9.27 12.01
N ASN A 24 -17.72 8.79 13.12
CA ASN A 24 -16.91 9.62 14.02
C ASN A 24 -15.70 10.24 13.31
N LEU A 25 -15.03 9.45 12.44
CA LEU A 25 -13.91 9.93 11.64
C LEU A 25 -14.36 11.00 10.63
N ALA A 26 -15.46 10.76 9.94
CA ALA A 26 -16.01 11.72 8.98
C ALA A 26 -16.40 13.05 9.64
N ASP A 27 -17.05 12.99 10.80
CA ASP A 27 -17.46 14.17 11.55
C ASP A 27 -16.27 14.95 12.11
N LYS A 28 -15.25 14.23 12.62
CA LYS A 28 -14.00 14.83 13.10
C LYS A 28 -13.22 15.52 11.97
N LEU A 29 -13.12 14.91 10.81
CA LEU A 29 -12.42 15.48 9.65
C LEU A 29 -13.18 16.67 9.07
N LYS A 30 -14.52 16.61 8.99
CA LYS A 30 -15.36 17.74 8.58
C LYS A 30 -15.24 18.94 9.52
N SER A 31 -15.26 18.71 10.82
CA SER A 31 -15.12 19.77 11.82
C SER A 31 -13.76 20.49 11.75
N GLN A 32 -12.73 19.79 11.26
CA GLN A 32 -11.39 20.33 11.06
C GLN A 32 -11.17 20.90 9.64
N GLY A 33 -12.19 20.89 8.75
CA GLY A 33 -12.06 21.32 7.36
C GLY A 33 -11.13 20.43 6.51
N LEU A 34 -10.81 19.21 6.97
CA LEU A 34 -9.93 18.28 6.28
C LEU A 34 -10.69 17.47 5.24
N LYS A 35 -10.04 17.20 4.11
CA LYS A 35 -10.59 16.30 3.10
C LYS A 35 -10.63 14.88 3.64
N LEU A 36 -11.75 14.18 3.41
CA LEU A 36 -11.85 12.76 3.74
C LEU A 36 -10.81 11.95 2.96
N PRO A 37 -10.14 11.00 3.62
CA PRO A 37 -9.19 10.14 2.94
C PRO A 37 -9.89 9.28 1.89
N LEU A 38 -9.14 8.92 0.85
CA LEU A 38 -9.56 7.95 -0.15
C LEU A 38 -8.83 6.63 0.09
N TYR A 39 -9.55 5.54 -0.10
CA TYR A 39 -9.07 4.19 0.13
C TYR A 39 -8.99 3.41 -1.19
N PRO A 40 -8.05 2.51 -1.37
CA PRO A 40 -8.00 1.63 -2.53
C PRO A 40 -9.24 0.73 -2.59
N THR A 41 -9.64 0.34 -3.80
CA THR A 41 -10.77 -0.60 -3.98
C THR A 41 -10.35 -2.03 -3.64
N PRO A 42 -11.30 -2.89 -3.21
CA PRO A 42 -11.03 -4.31 -2.96
C PRO A 42 -10.34 -5.01 -4.13
N GLN A 43 -10.70 -4.68 -5.38
CA GLN A 43 -10.08 -5.26 -6.58
C GLN A 43 -8.57 -5.02 -6.65
N ILE A 44 -8.11 -3.82 -6.29
CA ILE A 44 -6.67 -3.50 -6.28
C ILE A 44 -5.97 -4.22 -5.12
N ILE A 45 -6.62 -4.28 -3.96
CA ILE A 45 -6.10 -4.95 -2.77
C ILE A 45 -5.95 -6.46 -3.04
N GLU A 46 -6.95 -7.12 -3.63
CA GLU A 46 -6.90 -8.55 -3.92
C GLU A 46 -5.83 -8.89 -4.97
N ARG A 47 -5.65 -8.07 -6.01
CA ARG A 47 -4.54 -8.23 -6.96
C ARG A 47 -3.18 -8.15 -6.25
N ALA A 48 -3.01 -7.22 -5.33
CA ALA A 48 -1.79 -7.11 -4.53
C ALA A 48 -1.61 -8.33 -3.62
N ARG A 49 -2.69 -8.83 -3.01
CA ARG A 49 -2.70 -10.03 -2.18
C ARG A 49 -2.26 -11.26 -2.97
N GLU A 50 -2.79 -11.44 -4.17
CA GLU A 50 -2.41 -12.54 -5.07
C GLU A 50 -0.92 -12.48 -5.43
N VAL A 51 -0.43 -11.29 -5.81
CA VAL A 51 0.97 -11.09 -6.22
C VAL A 51 1.94 -11.39 -5.09
N MET A 52 1.64 -10.95 -3.87
CA MET A 52 2.50 -11.16 -2.69
C MET A 52 2.29 -12.54 -2.04
N GLY A 53 1.16 -13.21 -2.32
CA GLY A 53 0.77 -14.45 -1.63
C GLY A 53 0.12 -14.22 -0.27
N GLY A 54 -0.25 -12.99 0.06
CA GLY A 54 -0.86 -12.57 1.31
C GLY A 54 -0.51 -11.13 1.64
N ILE A 55 -1.16 -10.56 2.66
CA ILE A 55 -0.79 -9.25 3.24
C ILE A 55 -0.61 -9.47 4.74
N ASP A 56 0.64 -9.45 5.18
CA ASP A 56 0.99 -9.70 6.58
C ASP A 56 0.90 -8.42 7.41
N PHE A 57 1.29 -7.28 6.83
CA PHE A 57 1.34 -6.01 7.54
C PHE A 57 0.88 -4.83 6.66
N ASP A 58 0.04 -3.94 7.23
CA ASP A 58 -0.34 -2.65 6.62
C ASP A 58 0.03 -1.50 7.55
N PRO A 59 1.23 -0.89 7.37
CA PRO A 59 1.69 0.22 8.21
C PRO A 59 0.88 1.50 8.02
N THR A 60 0.12 1.61 6.93
CA THR A 60 -0.72 2.77 6.62
C THR A 60 -2.16 2.62 7.08
N SER A 61 -2.44 1.53 7.81
CA SER A 61 -3.79 1.17 8.22
C SER A 61 -4.41 2.19 9.17
N ASP A 62 -5.70 2.32 9.04
CA ASP A 62 -6.62 2.87 10.02
C ASP A 62 -7.81 1.91 10.15
N PRO A 63 -8.73 2.10 11.09
CA PRO A 63 -9.86 1.18 11.28
C PRO A 63 -10.70 0.96 10.02
N VAL A 64 -10.79 1.96 9.13
CA VAL A 64 -11.53 1.86 7.87
C VAL A 64 -10.74 1.06 6.84
N GLN A 65 -9.45 1.34 6.69
CA GLN A 65 -8.58 0.62 5.76
C GLN A 65 -8.42 -0.85 6.15
N GLN A 66 -8.33 -1.15 7.44
CA GLN A 66 -8.22 -2.53 7.91
C GLN A 66 -9.43 -3.39 7.52
N VAL A 67 -10.63 -2.82 7.48
CA VAL A 67 -11.83 -3.54 6.99
C VAL A 67 -11.69 -3.93 5.52
N LEU A 68 -11.01 -3.09 4.71
CA LEU A 68 -10.82 -3.33 3.28
C LEU A 68 -9.61 -4.24 3.02
N VAL A 69 -8.49 -3.97 3.69
CA VAL A 69 -7.21 -4.67 3.44
C VAL A 69 -7.17 -6.00 4.17
N ASN A 70 -7.73 -6.08 5.39
CA ASN A 70 -7.69 -7.29 6.22
C ASN A 70 -6.27 -7.88 6.28
N ALA A 71 -5.28 -7.05 6.63
CA ALA A 71 -3.92 -7.48 6.88
C ALA A 71 -3.86 -8.33 8.16
N THR A 72 -2.92 -9.26 8.24
CA THR A 72 -2.73 -10.11 9.43
C THR A 72 -2.39 -9.26 10.65
N SER A 73 -1.64 -8.17 10.45
CA SER A 73 -1.27 -7.23 11.50
C SER A 73 -1.27 -5.78 11.00
N ILE A 74 -1.43 -4.85 11.94
CA ILE A 74 -1.38 -3.40 11.73
C ILE A 74 -0.51 -2.78 12.84
N PRO A 75 -0.03 -1.54 12.66
CA PRO A 75 0.76 -0.84 13.69
C PRO A 75 0.03 -0.76 15.02
N SER A 76 0.79 -0.80 16.11
CA SER A 76 0.27 -0.41 17.42
C SER A 76 -0.18 1.06 17.41
N ILE A 77 -1.30 1.35 18.09
CA ILE A 77 -1.84 2.72 18.20
C ILE A 77 -0.85 3.68 18.88
N GLU A 78 0.03 3.15 19.70
CA GLU A 78 0.99 3.94 20.51
C GLU A 78 2.30 4.23 19.79
N ILE A 79 2.59 3.53 18.69
CA ILE A 79 3.87 3.62 17.98
C ILE A 79 3.66 4.30 16.62
N ASN A 80 4.59 5.22 16.29
CA ASN A 80 4.62 5.80 14.95
C ASN A 80 5.10 4.73 13.94
N PRO A 81 4.27 4.32 12.97
CA PRO A 81 4.62 3.27 12.02
C PRO A 81 5.88 3.56 11.19
N LEU A 82 6.27 4.82 11.05
CA LEU A 82 7.51 5.20 10.38
C LEU A 82 8.77 4.88 11.21
N GLN A 83 8.62 4.65 12.51
CA GLN A 83 9.70 4.31 13.45
C GLN A 83 9.71 2.81 13.81
N GLU A 84 8.63 2.10 13.53
CA GLU A 84 8.50 0.66 13.78
C GLU A 84 9.19 -0.14 12.67
N HIS A 85 9.69 -1.34 13.00
CA HIS A 85 10.11 -2.32 12.01
C HIS A 85 8.87 -3.04 11.44
N TRP A 86 8.88 -3.21 10.11
CA TRP A 86 7.83 -3.93 9.41
C TRP A 86 8.24 -5.38 9.19
N HIS A 87 7.30 -6.24 8.80
CA HIS A 87 7.56 -7.66 8.60
C HIS A 87 6.66 -8.27 7.52
N GLY A 88 7.12 -9.38 6.93
CA GLY A 88 6.34 -10.16 5.98
C GLY A 88 6.07 -9.44 4.65
N ASN A 89 4.92 -9.71 4.07
CA ASN A 89 4.44 -9.10 2.82
C ASN A 89 3.64 -7.84 3.16
N VAL A 90 4.09 -6.69 2.68
CA VAL A 90 3.60 -5.39 3.17
C VAL A 90 2.78 -4.67 2.12
N TRP A 91 1.57 -4.29 2.49
CA TRP A 91 0.73 -3.37 1.72
C TRP A 91 0.92 -1.95 2.23
N VAL A 92 1.21 -1.00 1.34
CA VAL A 92 1.40 0.41 1.72
C VAL A 92 0.52 1.31 0.84
N SER A 93 -0.41 2.01 1.46
CA SER A 93 -1.30 2.95 0.77
C SER A 93 -1.43 4.26 1.55
N PRO A 94 -0.41 5.13 1.48
CA PRO A 94 -0.39 6.36 2.27
C PRO A 94 -1.46 7.33 1.82
N LYS A 95 -2.11 7.94 2.80
CA LYS A 95 -3.13 8.96 2.60
C LYS A 95 -2.51 10.35 2.66
N GLY A 96 -3.08 11.28 1.90
CA GLY A 96 -2.69 12.69 1.96
C GLY A 96 -1.78 13.17 0.84
N ALA A 97 -0.96 14.17 1.12
CA ALA A 97 -0.17 14.89 0.12
C ALA A 97 1.06 14.09 -0.36
N VAL A 98 1.61 14.46 -1.50
CA VAL A 98 2.82 13.90 -2.14
C VAL A 98 4.00 13.77 -1.16
N ARG A 99 4.22 14.81 -0.32
CA ARG A 99 5.28 14.77 0.71
C ARG A 99 5.14 13.57 1.64
N ASN A 100 3.93 13.26 2.05
CA ASN A 100 3.63 12.12 2.89
C ASN A 100 3.92 10.80 2.16
N SER A 101 3.44 10.66 0.92
CA SER A 101 3.72 9.48 0.09
C SER A 101 5.22 9.23 -0.08
N ARG A 102 6.03 10.29 -0.22
CA ARG A 102 7.49 10.17 -0.31
C ARG A 102 8.13 9.63 0.98
N LEU A 103 7.69 10.09 2.15
CA LEU A 103 8.18 9.57 3.44
C LEU A 103 7.87 8.08 3.58
N TRP A 104 6.64 7.67 3.26
CA TRP A 104 6.24 6.27 3.29
C TRP A 104 6.99 5.41 2.28
N PHE A 105 7.21 5.93 1.07
CA PHE A 105 7.97 5.20 0.06
C PHE A 105 9.41 4.98 0.47
N ASN A 106 10.10 6.02 0.98
CA ASN A 106 11.46 5.89 1.47
C ASN A 106 11.55 4.87 2.63
N LYS A 107 10.59 4.88 3.55
CA LYS A 107 10.53 3.89 4.62
C LYS A 107 10.32 2.49 4.06
N THR A 108 9.41 2.31 3.10
CA THR A 108 9.18 1.01 2.43
C THR A 108 10.46 0.46 1.83
N ILE A 109 11.19 1.30 1.07
CA ILE A 109 12.43 0.89 0.43
C ILE A 109 13.51 0.55 1.46
N ASN A 110 13.63 1.31 2.54
CA ASN A 110 14.59 1.03 3.60
C ASN A 110 14.28 -0.31 4.29
N GLU A 111 13.02 -0.59 4.66
CA GLU A 111 12.63 -1.87 5.26
C GLU A 111 12.89 -3.05 4.31
N TYR A 112 12.59 -2.86 3.03
CA TYR A 112 12.76 -3.88 2.01
C TYR A 112 14.26 -4.17 1.75
N ARG A 113 15.09 -3.14 1.55
CA ARG A 113 16.53 -3.30 1.27
C ARG A 113 17.30 -3.88 2.47
N ASN A 114 16.83 -3.62 3.69
CA ASN A 114 17.41 -4.20 4.90
C ASN A 114 16.92 -5.63 5.20
N GLY A 115 16.06 -6.21 4.34
CA GLY A 115 15.54 -7.56 4.51
C GLY A 115 14.53 -7.72 5.66
N HIS A 116 13.98 -6.61 6.19
CA HIS A 116 12.97 -6.68 7.25
C HIS A 116 11.61 -7.14 6.72
N ILE A 117 11.32 -6.87 5.44
CA ILE A 117 10.10 -7.31 4.76
C ILE A 117 10.43 -8.18 3.55
N ASN A 118 9.55 -9.14 3.25
CA ASN A 118 9.75 -10.10 2.16
C ASN A 118 9.42 -9.48 0.79
N SER A 119 8.29 -8.80 0.72
CA SER A 119 7.79 -8.14 -0.49
C SER A 119 6.91 -6.97 -0.11
N PHE A 120 6.65 -6.09 -1.08
CA PHE A 120 5.70 -4.99 -0.85
C PHE A 120 4.89 -4.66 -2.10
N VAL A 121 3.68 -4.16 -1.90
CA VAL A 121 2.95 -3.38 -2.91
C VAL A 121 2.68 -1.99 -2.35
N PHE A 122 3.17 -0.97 -3.05
CA PHE A 122 2.97 0.43 -2.72
C PHE A 122 1.96 1.05 -3.69
N PHE A 123 0.79 1.38 -3.21
CA PHE A 123 -0.26 2.05 -3.97
C PHE A 123 -0.30 3.54 -3.62
N THR A 124 -0.13 4.41 -4.59
CA THR A 124 -0.15 5.86 -4.37
C THR A 124 -1.04 6.58 -5.38
N SER A 125 -1.67 7.67 -4.94
CA SER A 125 -2.34 8.64 -5.80
C SER A 125 -1.48 9.88 -6.08
N ALA A 126 -0.19 9.83 -5.73
CA ALA A 126 0.75 10.93 -5.93
C ALA A 126 1.61 10.67 -7.16
N SER A 127 1.13 11.07 -8.34
CA SER A 127 1.87 10.92 -9.60
C SER A 127 3.24 11.62 -9.58
N GLU A 128 3.39 12.68 -8.79
CA GLU A 128 4.67 13.37 -8.59
C GLU A 128 5.72 12.51 -7.88
N LEU A 129 5.31 11.50 -7.12
CA LEU A 129 6.23 10.55 -6.52
C LEU A 129 7.06 9.82 -7.58
N VAL A 130 6.41 9.44 -8.68
CA VAL A 130 7.05 8.76 -9.81
C VAL A 130 8.15 9.63 -10.45
N ARG A 131 7.96 10.96 -10.46
CA ARG A 131 8.96 11.92 -10.94
C ARG A 131 10.03 12.24 -9.90
N ALA A 132 9.64 12.31 -8.63
CA ALA A 132 10.48 12.82 -7.56
C ALA A 132 11.39 11.77 -6.91
N SER A 133 11.18 10.49 -7.22
CA SER A 133 11.95 9.39 -6.64
C SER A 133 12.52 8.50 -7.75
N PRO A 134 13.77 8.73 -8.19
CA PRO A 134 14.41 7.89 -9.22
C PRO A 134 14.40 6.40 -8.87
N VAL A 135 14.56 6.08 -7.59
CA VAL A 135 14.55 4.69 -7.05
C VAL A 135 13.27 3.91 -7.38
N ILE A 136 12.17 4.60 -7.69
CA ILE A 136 10.92 3.91 -8.05
C ILE A 136 11.07 3.05 -9.31
N TRP A 137 11.95 3.46 -10.22
CA TRP A 137 12.21 2.79 -11.49
C TRP A 137 13.09 1.55 -11.38
N ASP A 138 13.64 1.28 -10.19
CA ASP A 138 14.35 0.03 -9.88
C ASP A 138 13.36 -1.13 -9.63
N TYR A 139 12.06 -0.83 -9.51
CA TYR A 139 11.01 -1.78 -9.21
C TYR A 139 9.99 -1.87 -10.34
N PRO A 140 9.27 -3.00 -10.49
CA PRO A 140 8.10 -3.09 -11.34
C PRO A 140 7.06 -2.03 -10.96
N VAL A 141 6.68 -1.19 -11.92
CA VAL A 141 5.70 -0.12 -11.73
C VAL A 141 4.55 -0.29 -12.72
N CYS A 142 3.33 -0.34 -12.21
CA CYS A 142 2.13 -0.19 -13.03
C CYS A 142 1.70 1.28 -13.05
N ILE A 143 1.67 1.87 -14.25
CA ILE A 143 1.05 3.16 -14.52
C ILE A 143 -0.30 2.90 -15.17
N PRO A 144 -1.43 3.14 -14.48
CA PRO A 144 -2.76 2.84 -14.99
C PRO A 144 -3.09 3.63 -16.25
N PHE A 145 -3.85 3.02 -17.17
CA PHE A 145 -4.37 3.71 -18.39
C PHE A 145 -5.42 4.79 -18.06
N LYS A 146 -6.07 4.64 -16.89
CA LYS A 146 -7.07 5.58 -16.37
C LYS A 146 -6.85 5.73 -14.87
N ARG A 147 -7.24 6.86 -14.31
CA ARG A 147 -7.24 7.03 -12.86
C ARG A 147 -8.08 5.94 -12.20
N ILE A 148 -7.47 5.17 -11.31
CA ILE A 148 -8.17 4.11 -10.56
C ILE A 148 -9.14 4.78 -9.59
N LYS A 149 -10.40 4.39 -9.67
CA LYS A 149 -11.40 4.82 -8.68
C LYS A 149 -10.94 4.37 -7.29
N GLN A 150 -11.18 5.21 -6.31
CA GLN A 150 -10.94 4.93 -4.90
C GLN A 150 -12.24 5.04 -4.13
N LEU A 151 -12.25 4.55 -2.92
CA LEU A 151 -13.41 4.56 -2.05
C LEU A 151 -13.33 5.73 -1.08
N LYS A 152 -14.39 6.50 -0.99
CA LYS A 152 -14.61 7.51 0.04
C LYS A 152 -15.56 6.93 1.07
N ALA A 153 -15.17 6.94 2.34
CA ALA A 153 -16.06 6.55 3.42
C ALA A 153 -17.19 7.58 3.57
N THR A 154 -18.43 7.10 3.68
CA THR A 154 -19.64 7.89 3.89
C THR A 154 -20.45 7.28 5.03
N THR A 155 -21.50 7.97 5.47
CA THR A 155 -22.44 7.45 6.47
C THR A 155 -23.22 6.22 6.02
N ALA A 156 -23.35 6.05 4.70
CA ALA A 156 -24.04 4.91 4.09
C ALA A 156 -23.09 3.77 3.65
N GLY A 157 -21.78 3.87 3.95
CA GLY A 157 -20.76 2.91 3.55
C GLY A 157 -19.67 3.54 2.66
N PHE A 158 -19.34 2.89 1.56
CA PHE A 158 -18.30 3.35 0.66
C PHE A 158 -18.87 3.85 -0.67
N GLU A 159 -18.41 5.02 -1.09
CA GLU A 159 -18.74 5.61 -2.39
C GLU A 159 -17.50 5.59 -3.30
N PRO A 160 -17.56 5.01 -4.51
CA PRO A 160 -16.47 5.07 -5.46
C PRO A 160 -16.32 6.47 -6.06
N VAL A 161 -15.14 7.06 -5.92
CA VAL A 161 -14.80 8.38 -6.46
C VAL A 161 -13.55 8.31 -7.34
N CYS A 162 -13.47 9.18 -8.33
CA CYS A 162 -12.29 9.33 -9.15
C CYS A 162 -11.34 10.32 -8.47
N PRO A 163 -10.10 9.94 -8.11
CA PRO A 163 -9.14 10.87 -7.51
C PRO A 163 -8.75 11.98 -8.51
N SER A 164 -8.33 13.13 -7.99
CA SER A 164 -7.86 14.24 -8.84
C SER A 164 -6.50 13.97 -9.48
N THR A 165 -5.69 13.10 -8.88
CA THR A 165 -4.36 12.71 -9.32
C THR A 165 -4.32 11.29 -9.88
N TRP A 166 -3.28 10.98 -10.65
CA TRP A 166 -3.04 9.65 -11.17
C TRP A 166 -2.49 8.72 -10.07
N ASN A 167 -2.80 7.44 -10.21
CA ASN A 167 -2.28 6.40 -9.36
C ASN A 167 -1.00 5.81 -9.95
N ALA A 168 -0.18 5.23 -9.08
CA ALA A 168 0.89 4.31 -9.45
C ALA A 168 0.88 3.14 -8.46
N ILE A 169 1.27 1.96 -8.94
CA ILE A 169 1.40 0.74 -8.14
C ILE A 169 2.81 0.26 -8.33
N VAL A 170 3.57 0.18 -7.23
CA VAL A 170 4.97 -0.27 -7.24
C VAL A 170 5.05 -1.59 -6.51
N TYR A 171 5.81 -2.53 -7.05
CA TYR A 171 5.98 -3.85 -6.47
C TYR A 171 7.43 -4.14 -6.15
N GLY A 172 7.72 -4.56 -4.91
CA GLY A 172 9.01 -5.14 -4.51
C GLY A 172 8.86 -6.66 -4.39
N PRO A 173 9.41 -7.45 -5.32
CA PRO A 173 9.37 -8.92 -5.26
C PRO A 173 10.27 -9.46 -4.14
N PRO A 174 10.09 -10.70 -3.65
CA PRO A 174 10.97 -11.30 -2.65
C PRO A 174 12.45 -11.30 -3.09
N LEU A 175 13.35 -10.87 -2.20
CA LEU A 175 14.79 -10.75 -2.49
C LEU A 175 15.52 -12.09 -2.59
N GLU A 176 15.08 -13.10 -1.84
CA GLU A 176 15.81 -14.38 -1.68
C GLU A 176 15.72 -15.33 -2.87
N GLN A 177 14.99 -14.98 -3.91
CA GLN A 177 14.72 -15.90 -5.00
C GLN A 177 14.88 -15.23 -6.36
N ILE A 178 16.12 -15.03 -6.81
CA ILE A 178 16.38 -14.47 -8.14
C ILE A 178 15.68 -15.30 -9.25
N ILE A 179 15.60 -16.62 -9.13
CA ILE A 179 14.91 -17.47 -10.11
C ILE A 179 13.39 -17.39 -9.94
N SER A 180 12.87 -17.32 -8.73
CA SER A 180 11.44 -17.15 -8.48
C SER A 180 10.98 -15.68 -8.52
N SER A 181 11.88 -14.72 -8.53
CA SER A 181 11.54 -13.30 -8.72
C SER A 181 10.99 -13.05 -10.13
N ILE A 182 11.50 -13.76 -11.15
CA ILE A 182 10.96 -13.71 -12.52
C ILE A 182 9.50 -14.16 -12.54
N ASP A 183 9.17 -15.25 -11.85
CA ASP A 183 7.79 -15.73 -11.73
C ASP A 183 6.90 -14.74 -10.98
N LYS A 184 7.42 -14.11 -9.93
CA LYS A 184 6.68 -13.10 -9.14
C LYS A 184 6.49 -11.79 -9.91
N VAL A 185 7.48 -11.33 -10.66
CA VAL A 185 7.33 -10.18 -11.57
C VAL A 185 6.35 -10.51 -12.70
N SER A 186 6.38 -11.73 -13.23
CA SER A 186 5.40 -12.21 -14.22
C SER A 186 3.99 -12.24 -13.64
N LEU A 187 3.84 -12.62 -12.37
CA LEU A 187 2.55 -12.58 -11.66
C LEU A 187 2.04 -11.14 -11.50
N PHE A 188 2.91 -10.20 -11.11
CA PHE A 188 2.57 -8.78 -11.06
C PHE A 188 2.15 -8.25 -12.44
N TYR A 189 2.92 -8.57 -13.48
CA TYR A 189 2.58 -8.22 -14.85
C TYR A 189 1.19 -8.73 -15.22
N ASN A 190 0.92 -10.02 -15.02
CA ASN A 190 -0.36 -10.63 -15.37
C ASN A 190 -1.53 -10.04 -14.57
N SER A 191 -1.31 -9.71 -13.30
CA SER A 191 -2.35 -9.17 -12.41
C SER A 191 -2.70 -7.71 -12.71
N PHE A 192 -1.80 -6.93 -13.32
CA PHE A 192 -2.01 -5.49 -13.50
C PHE A 192 -1.99 -4.98 -14.96
N ARG A 193 -1.58 -5.78 -15.94
CA ARG A 193 -1.43 -5.37 -17.35
C ARG A 193 -2.74 -4.93 -18.03
N ASP A 194 -3.87 -5.41 -17.55
CA ASP A 194 -5.20 -5.06 -18.07
C ASP A 194 -5.65 -3.66 -17.63
N ILE A 195 -5.11 -3.13 -16.55
CA ILE A 195 -5.44 -1.81 -16.04
C ILE A 195 -4.38 -0.75 -16.29
N GLY A 196 -3.16 -1.14 -16.64
CA GLY A 196 -2.07 -0.19 -16.83
C GLY A 196 -0.87 -0.72 -17.62
N ARG A 197 0.04 0.18 -17.95
CA ARG A 197 1.33 -0.16 -18.49
C ARG A 197 2.26 -0.59 -17.35
N ILE A 198 2.85 -1.77 -17.46
CA ILE A 198 3.89 -2.22 -16.56
C ILE A 198 5.24 -1.77 -17.13
N ILE A 199 6.03 -1.11 -16.30
CA ILE A 199 7.39 -0.69 -16.58
C ILE A 199 8.27 -1.47 -15.62
N TYR A 200 9.26 -2.16 -16.15
CA TYR A 200 10.22 -2.94 -15.39
C TYR A 200 11.60 -2.82 -16.02
N ASN A 201 12.61 -2.60 -15.20
CA ASN A 201 13.99 -2.58 -15.61
C ASN A 201 14.63 -3.95 -15.29
N GLU A 202 14.87 -4.77 -16.31
CA GLU A 202 15.47 -6.10 -16.17
C GLU A 202 16.87 -6.08 -15.56
N PHE A 203 17.58 -4.95 -15.66
CA PHE A 203 18.94 -4.76 -15.16
C PHE A 203 18.98 -4.16 -13.73
N ALA A 204 17.86 -3.85 -13.13
CA ALA A 204 17.82 -3.23 -11.79
C ALA A 204 18.43 -4.14 -10.70
N GLY A 205 18.31 -5.47 -10.84
CA GLY A 205 18.90 -6.42 -9.89
C GLY A 205 20.42 -6.30 -9.72
N ASP A 206 21.14 -5.94 -10.77
CA ASP A 206 22.62 -5.76 -10.75
C ASP A 206 23.05 -4.39 -10.22
N SER A 207 22.17 -3.38 -10.30
CA SER A 207 22.47 -2.02 -9.83
C SER A 207 22.19 -1.81 -8.34
N TRP A 208 21.36 -2.64 -7.71
CA TRP A 208 20.96 -2.47 -6.30
C TRP A 208 22.14 -2.48 -5.32
N ASN A 209 23.17 -3.27 -5.59
CA ASN A 209 24.38 -3.32 -4.76
C ASN A 209 25.31 -2.09 -4.96
N LYS A 210 25.32 -1.49 -6.15
CA LYS A 210 26.16 -0.33 -6.46
C LYS A 210 25.57 0.98 -5.94
N ASP A 211 24.23 1.09 -5.94
CA ASP A 211 23.56 2.31 -5.47
C ASP A 211 23.52 2.40 -3.93
N LEU A 212 23.56 1.28 -3.21
CA LEU A 212 23.72 1.28 -1.75
C LEU A 212 25.04 1.94 -1.32
N GLU A 213 26.14 1.65 -1.99
CA GLU A 213 27.46 2.27 -1.73
C GLU A 213 27.44 3.78 -2.04
N TYR A 214 26.79 4.20 -3.11
CA TYR A 214 26.67 5.61 -3.49
C TYR A 214 25.84 6.43 -2.49
N TYR A 215 24.72 5.91 -2.01
CA TYR A 215 23.85 6.61 -1.04
C TYR A 215 24.44 6.64 0.38
N ASP A 216 25.16 5.61 0.81
CA ASP A 216 25.86 5.60 2.10
C ASP A 216 27.05 6.58 2.10
N GLN A 217 27.75 6.76 0.98
CA GLN A 217 28.80 7.77 0.83
C GLN A 217 28.26 9.21 0.88
N GLN A 218 27.05 9.45 0.37
CA GLN A 218 26.39 10.78 0.44
C GLN A 218 25.86 11.10 1.85
N ARG A 219 25.46 10.09 2.65
CA ARG A 219 25.03 10.27 4.03
C ARG A 219 26.16 10.62 5.00
N GLY A 220 27.37 10.21 4.69
CA GLY A 220 28.58 10.53 5.50
C GLY A 220 29.11 11.96 5.30
N GLN A 221 28.51 12.75 4.39
CA GLN A 221 28.94 14.12 4.07
C GLN A 221 27.94 15.21 4.47
N LEU A 222 26.85 14.86 5.18
CA LEU A 222 25.87 15.78 5.79
C LEU A 222 25.88 15.63 7.31
#